data_d6a79b1d558eaeecdc8763d8408b7a07
#
_entry.id   d6a79b1d558eaeecdc8763d8408b7a07
#
_cell.length_a   1.000
_cell.length_b   1.000
_cell.length_c   1.000
_cell.angle_alpha   90.00
_cell.angle_beta   90.00
_cell.angle_gamma   90.00
#
_symmetry.space_group_name_H-M   'P 1'
#
loop_
_entity.id
_entity.type
_entity.pdbx_description
1 polymer ?
#
loop_
_entity_poly.entity_id
_entity_poly.type
_entity_poly.pdbx_seq_one_letter_code
_entity_poly.pdbx_strand_id
1 'polypeptide(L)'
;MAHASFTINAKSILKGRKKMYLSDIHTHSIASGHGTDCTISDMAKTASKKVLKLLGISDHGPGTFASGTSSYFRSLPFCPKKRFGIDILYGVELNILDVEGHIDLSEELLDKLDYAIISMHRQNYRSGSVSQNTQAYINAMKHPAVKILGHCDDTHFPVDYETLAKTALQENVIFEINEASLAPYGYRGDTRLNTARILYYCRKYNIPIILSSDSHGKEHIGDFTYSAGFVHQAMFPEALILNNQIPKLKIFLQTREYIVS
;
A
#
# COMPACT_ATOMS: atom_id res chain seq x y z
N MET A 1 32.09 -5.65 9.71
CA MET A 1 31.05 -5.25 8.72
C MET A 1 30.91 -6.38 7.72
N ALA A 2 29.92 -7.25 7.90
CA ALA A 2 29.72 -8.38 7.01
C ALA A 2 28.69 -7.98 5.95
N HIS A 3 29.14 -7.77 4.70
CA HIS A 3 28.27 -7.65 3.54
C HIS A 3 27.73 -9.05 3.23
N ALA A 4 26.53 -9.37 3.72
CA ALA A 4 25.83 -10.53 3.22
C ALA A 4 25.32 -10.17 1.81
N SER A 5 25.93 -10.76 0.78
CA SER A 5 25.44 -10.65 -0.60
C SER A 5 24.18 -11.53 -0.73
N PHE A 6 23.02 -10.89 -0.76
CA PHE A 6 21.77 -11.58 -1.08
C PHE A 6 21.65 -11.73 -2.60
N THR A 7 22.08 -12.87 -3.12
CA THR A 7 21.82 -13.25 -4.51
C THR A 7 20.47 -13.98 -4.57
N ILE A 8 19.42 -13.27 -4.93
CA ILE A 8 18.07 -13.83 -5.07
C ILE A 8 17.96 -14.49 -6.45
N ASN A 9 17.80 -15.82 -6.46
CA ASN A 9 17.65 -16.58 -7.70
C ASN A 9 16.18 -16.59 -8.14
N ALA A 10 15.86 -15.87 -9.22
CA ALA A 10 14.51 -15.72 -9.76
C ALA A 10 13.80 -17.05 -10.11
N LYS A 11 14.54 -18.15 -10.31
CA LYS A 11 13.96 -19.46 -10.62
C LYS A 11 13.42 -20.25 -9.43
N SER A 12 13.72 -19.84 -8.18
CA SER A 12 13.24 -20.54 -6.97
C SER A 12 11.87 -20.05 -6.48
N ILE A 13 11.35 -18.96 -7.03
CA ILE A 13 10.10 -18.30 -6.61
C ILE A 13 8.86 -19.17 -6.87
N LEU A 14 8.91 -20.13 -7.78
CA LEU A 14 7.73 -20.82 -8.31
C LEU A 14 7.40 -22.21 -7.72
N LYS A 15 8.08 -22.70 -6.69
CA LYS A 15 7.89 -24.07 -6.17
C LYS A 15 7.22 -24.19 -4.78
N GLY A 16 6.54 -23.17 -4.27
CA GLY A 16 5.72 -23.27 -3.06
C GLY A 16 4.22 -23.31 -3.40
N ARG A 17 3.36 -23.96 -2.57
CA ARG A 17 1.92 -23.75 -2.64
C ARG A 17 1.68 -22.24 -2.63
N LYS A 18 1.04 -21.70 -3.68
CA LYS A 18 0.70 -20.27 -3.78
C LYS A 18 -0.12 -19.93 -2.52
N LYS A 19 0.48 -19.18 -1.59
CA LYS A 19 -0.23 -18.77 -0.39
C LYS A 19 -1.35 -17.84 -0.79
N MET A 20 -2.54 -18.12 -0.29
CA MET A 20 -3.72 -17.32 -0.58
C MET A 20 -3.86 -16.24 0.48
N TYR A 21 -3.96 -14.99 0.06
CA TYR A 21 -4.26 -13.86 0.92
C TYR A 21 -5.73 -13.47 0.77
N LEU A 22 -6.34 -12.97 1.84
CA LEU A 22 -7.78 -12.74 1.92
C LEU A 22 -8.17 -11.27 1.74
N SER A 23 -7.21 -10.36 1.73
CA SER A 23 -7.45 -8.94 1.49
C SER A 23 -6.47 -8.35 0.48
N ASP A 24 -6.97 -7.40 -0.29
CA ASP A 24 -6.20 -6.51 -1.15
C ASP A 24 -6.77 -5.10 -0.96
N ILE A 25 -5.96 -4.18 -0.45
CA ILE A 25 -6.45 -2.86 -0.03
C ILE A 25 -5.76 -1.70 -0.74
N HIS A 26 -4.96 -1.98 -1.78
CA HIS A 26 -4.45 -0.97 -2.68
C HIS A 26 -4.82 -1.36 -4.12
N THR A 27 -5.95 -0.82 -4.57
CA THR A 27 -6.50 -1.08 -5.89
C THR A 27 -7.22 0.14 -6.45
N HIS A 28 -7.22 0.26 -7.77
CA HIS A 28 -7.65 1.43 -8.52
C HIS A 28 -8.77 1.11 -9.49
N SER A 29 -9.84 1.88 -9.39
CA SER A 29 -10.96 1.85 -10.33
C SER A 29 -10.75 2.86 -11.46
N ILE A 30 -11.73 2.96 -12.36
CA ILE A 30 -11.75 4.01 -13.39
C ILE A 30 -11.60 5.42 -12.84
N ALA A 31 -11.95 5.64 -11.56
CA ALA A 31 -11.83 6.96 -10.92
C ALA A 31 -10.37 7.37 -10.64
N SER A 32 -9.40 6.48 -10.78
CA SER A 32 -7.97 6.85 -10.74
C SER A 32 -7.49 7.57 -11.99
N GLY A 33 -8.32 7.67 -13.03
CA GLY A 33 -8.05 8.46 -14.23
C GLY A 33 -7.16 7.80 -15.28
N HIS A 34 -6.55 6.65 -14.96
CA HIS A 34 -5.69 5.93 -15.88
C HIS A 34 -5.65 4.42 -15.57
N GLY A 35 -5.11 3.66 -16.51
CA GLY A 35 -4.78 2.25 -16.31
C GLY A 35 -5.95 1.27 -16.42
N THR A 36 -7.20 1.74 -16.35
CA THR A 36 -8.38 0.86 -16.35
C THR A 36 -9.68 1.57 -16.74
N ASP A 37 -10.63 0.79 -17.26
CA ASP A 37 -12.03 1.16 -17.46
C ASP A 37 -12.98 0.48 -16.44
N CYS A 38 -12.43 -0.25 -15.47
CA CYS A 38 -13.18 -1.04 -14.51
C CYS A 38 -13.86 -0.18 -13.45
N THR A 39 -15.14 -0.46 -13.21
CA THR A 39 -15.88 0.11 -12.10
C THR A 39 -15.55 -0.62 -10.79
N ILE A 40 -15.84 0.01 -9.64
CA ILE A 40 -15.76 -0.64 -8.31
C ILE A 40 -16.53 -1.98 -8.28
N SER A 41 -17.66 -2.05 -8.99
CA SER A 41 -18.46 -3.30 -9.06
C SER A 41 -17.76 -4.41 -9.84
N ASP A 42 -17.08 -4.08 -10.94
CA ASP A 42 -16.29 -5.06 -11.71
C ASP A 42 -15.13 -5.61 -10.88
N MET A 43 -14.46 -4.72 -10.17
CA MET A 43 -13.37 -5.07 -9.26
C MET A 43 -13.83 -5.97 -8.11
N ALA A 44 -14.92 -5.59 -7.43
CA ALA A 44 -15.50 -6.39 -6.34
C ALA A 44 -15.97 -7.77 -6.79
N LYS A 45 -16.58 -7.85 -8.00
CA LYS A 45 -16.99 -9.13 -8.61
C LYS A 45 -15.78 -10.04 -8.87
N THR A 46 -14.68 -9.46 -9.33
CA THR A 46 -13.44 -10.21 -9.58
C THR A 46 -12.78 -10.65 -8.28
N ALA A 47 -12.69 -9.75 -7.29
CA ALA A 47 -12.15 -10.04 -5.96
C ALA A 47 -12.91 -11.21 -5.30
N SER A 48 -14.26 -11.20 -5.39
CA SER A 48 -15.10 -12.30 -4.90
C SER A 48 -14.79 -13.63 -5.59
N LYS A 49 -14.62 -13.64 -6.91
CA LYS A 49 -14.24 -14.85 -7.67
C LYS A 49 -12.84 -15.36 -7.30
N LYS A 50 -11.91 -14.47 -6.95
CA LYS A 50 -10.56 -14.79 -6.45
C LYS A 50 -10.54 -15.12 -4.96
N VAL A 51 -11.72 -15.27 -4.31
CA VAL A 51 -11.92 -15.70 -2.91
C VAL A 51 -11.41 -14.67 -1.87
N LEU A 52 -11.17 -13.44 -2.28
CA LEU A 52 -10.92 -12.37 -1.32
C LEU A 52 -12.14 -12.17 -0.41
N LYS A 53 -11.89 -11.74 0.81
CA LYS A 53 -12.93 -11.40 1.82
C LYS A 53 -13.05 -9.90 2.01
N LEU A 54 -12.01 -9.17 1.66
CA LEU A 54 -11.91 -7.72 1.81
C LEU A 54 -11.20 -7.13 0.58
N LEU A 55 -11.84 -6.13 -0.02
CA LEU A 55 -11.26 -5.31 -1.07
C LEU A 55 -11.25 -3.85 -0.63
N GLY A 56 -10.12 -3.19 -0.72
CA GLY A 56 -10.00 -1.75 -0.55
C GLY A 56 -9.93 -1.05 -1.91
N ILE A 57 -10.73 -0.03 -2.09
CA ILE A 57 -10.67 0.89 -3.23
C ILE A 57 -9.91 2.11 -2.75
N SER A 58 -8.77 2.38 -3.33
CA SER A 58 -7.86 3.47 -2.96
C SER A 58 -7.46 4.30 -4.18
N ASP A 59 -8.46 4.74 -4.93
CA ASP A 59 -8.21 5.56 -6.12
C ASP A 59 -7.30 6.75 -5.77
N HIS A 60 -6.48 7.18 -6.73
CA HIS A 60 -5.57 8.30 -6.57
C HIS A 60 -6.26 9.57 -6.14
N GLY A 61 -5.61 10.32 -5.25
CA GLY A 61 -6.04 11.64 -4.83
C GLY A 61 -6.15 12.63 -6.00
N PRO A 62 -6.86 13.77 -5.78
CA PRO A 62 -7.19 14.74 -6.85
C PRO A 62 -5.99 15.38 -7.53
N GLY A 63 -4.80 15.29 -6.96
CA GLY A 63 -3.56 15.78 -7.56
C GLY A 63 -3.11 14.97 -8.78
N THR A 64 -3.56 13.73 -8.91
CA THR A 64 -3.26 12.90 -10.08
C THR A 64 -4.13 13.32 -11.27
N PHE A 65 -3.51 13.49 -12.44
CA PHE A 65 -4.23 13.92 -13.65
C PHE A 65 -5.36 12.96 -14.01
N ALA A 66 -6.53 13.53 -14.28
CA ALA A 66 -7.77 12.82 -14.61
C ALA A 66 -8.33 11.91 -13.50
N SER A 67 -7.79 11.95 -12.27
CA SER A 67 -8.34 11.23 -11.13
C SER A 67 -9.68 11.79 -10.64
N GLY A 68 -10.30 11.08 -9.68
CA GLY A 68 -11.53 11.49 -9.03
C GLY A 68 -11.39 12.84 -8.33
N THR A 69 -12.39 13.69 -8.53
CA THR A 69 -12.46 15.00 -7.84
C THR A 69 -12.84 14.83 -6.37
N SER A 70 -12.75 15.92 -5.57
CA SER A 70 -13.25 15.95 -4.20
C SER A 70 -14.72 15.47 -4.08
N SER A 71 -15.54 15.67 -5.13
CA SER A 71 -16.93 15.18 -5.14
C SER A 71 -17.02 13.65 -5.21
N TYR A 72 -16.09 13.00 -5.90
CA TYR A 72 -15.99 11.55 -5.91
C TYR A 72 -15.71 11.02 -4.50
N PHE A 73 -14.68 11.50 -3.83
CA PHE A 73 -14.33 11.08 -2.46
C PHE A 73 -15.45 11.39 -1.45
N ARG A 74 -16.15 12.51 -1.61
CA ARG A 74 -17.32 12.83 -0.78
C ARG A 74 -18.47 11.82 -0.93
N SER A 75 -18.59 11.16 -2.08
CA SER A 75 -19.64 10.17 -2.37
C SER A 75 -19.33 8.78 -1.82
N LEU A 76 -18.07 8.42 -1.63
CA LEU A 76 -17.65 7.05 -1.26
C LEU A 76 -18.24 6.54 0.07
N PRO A 77 -18.38 7.35 1.14
CA PRO A 77 -19.00 6.89 2.39
C PRO A 77 -20.44 6.39 2.25
N PHE A 78 -21.14 6.83 1.21
CA PHE A 78 -22.52 6.43 0.92
C PHE A 78 -22.61 5.17 0.04
N CYS A 79 -21.47 4.67 -0.44
CA CYS A 79 -21.44 3.47 -1.25
C CYS A 79 -21.61 2.20 -0.39
N PRO A 80 -22.21 1.15 -0.94
CA PRO A 80 -22.39 -0.12 -0.23
C PRO A 80 -21.06 -0.72 0.26
N LYS A 81 -20.94 -0.93 1.57
CA LYS A 81 -19.75 -1.54 2.21
C LYS A 81 -19.66 -3.05 2.00
N LYS A 82 -20.59 -3.66 1.28
CA LYS A 82 -20.57 -5.07 0.89
C LYS A 82 -21.05 -5.26 -0.53
N ARG A 83 -20.26 -5.99 -1.35
CA ARG A 83 -20.58 -6.31 -2.73
C ARG A 83 -20.18 -7.75 -3.04
N PHE A 84 -21.03 -8.49 -3.76
CA PHE A 84 -20.77 -9.88 -4.17
C PHE A 84 -20.25 -10.78 -3.02
N GLY A 85 -20.74 -10.56 -1.80
CA GLY A 85 -20.39 -11.38 -0.63
C GLY A 85 -19.07 -11.02 0.06
N ILE A 86 -18.33 -10.00 -0.43
CA ILE A 86 -17.10 -9.51 0.22
C ILE A 86 -17.30 -8.11 0.81
N ASP A 87 -16.48 -7.77 1.78
CA ASP A 87 -16.46 -6.43 2.37
C ASP A 87 -15.65 -5.46 1.50
N ILE A 88 -16.12 -4.22 1.40
CA ILE A 88 -15.45 -3.16 0.65
C ILE A 88 -15.07 -2.04 1.62
N LEU A 89 -13.81 -1.62 1.56
CA LEU A 89 -13.32 -0.40 2.18
C LEU A 89 -13.11 0.67 1.11
N TYR A 90 -13.42 1.91 1.47
CA TYR A 90 -13.22 3.06 0.60
C TYR A 90 -12.17 3.98 1.22
N GLY A 91 -11.01 3.96 0.61
CA GLY A 91 -9.87 4.78 0.96
C GLY A 91 -9.46 5.73 -0.16
N VAL A 92 -8.23 6.20 -0.07
CA VAL A 92 -7.57 7.03 -1.07
C VAL A 92 -6.08 6.73 -1.07
N GLU A 93 -5.44 6.74 -2.22
CA GLU A 93 -4.01 6.87 -2.34
C GLU A 93 -3.66 8.34 -2.55
N LEU A 94 -3.17 8.97 -1.48
CA LEU A 94 -2.79 10.38 -1.44
C LEU A 94 -1.43 10.60 -2.08
N ASN A 95 -1.32 11.70 -2.81
CA ASN A 95 -0.05 12.22 -3.26
C ASN A 95 0.59 13.08 -2.17
N ILE A 96 1.86 12.79 -1.82
CA ILE A 96 2.70 13.73 -1.10
C ILE A 96 3.12 14.81 -2.10
N LEU A 97 2.91 16.09 -1.78
CA LEU A 97 3.10 17.21 -2.71
C LEU A 97 4.44 17.93 -2.52
N ASP A 98 4.96 17.95 -1.30
CA ASP A 98 6.18 18.67 -0.94
C ASP A 98 6.89 18.07 0.30
N VAL A 99 7.99 18.69 0.68
CA VAL A 99 8.81 18.27 1.85
C VAL A 99 8.09 18.51 3.16
N GLU A 100 7.20 19.47 3.22
CA GLU A 100 6.35 19.80 4.35
C GLU A 100 5.29 18.72 4.60
N GLY A 101 5.09 17.80 3.63
CA GLY A 101 4.18 16.66 3.74
C GLY A 101 2.73 17.03 3.44
N HIS A 102 2.50 18.12 2.70
CA HIS A 102 1.16 18.41 2.21
C HIS A 102 0.64 17.29 1.31
N ILE A 103 -0.65 17.05 1.41
CA ILE A 103 -1.37 15.99 0.69
C ILE A 103 -2.53 16.59 -0.10
N ASP A 104 -3.01 15.86 -1.09
CA ASP A 104 -3.92 16.38 -2.12
C ASP A 104 -5.42 16.18 -1.83
N LEU A 105 -5.80 15.80 -0.61
CA LEU A 105 -7.21 15.72 -0.20
C LEU A 105 -7.40 16.42 1.16
N SER A 106 -8.52 17.12 1.33
CA SER A 106 -8.80 17.84 2.57
C SER A 106 -9.09 16.91 3.75
N GLU A 107 -8.73 17.35 4.98
CA GLU A 107 -9.02 16.64 6.23
C GLU A 107 -10.49 16.26 6.36
N GLU A 108 -11.40 17.19 6.05
CA GLU A 108 -12.85 16.95 6.12
C GLU A 108 -13.30 15.74 5.29
N LEU A 109 -12.65 15.46 4.15
CA LEU A 109 -12.98 14.32 3.31
C LEU A 109 -12.26 13.06 3.79
N LEU A 110 -11.02 13.20 4.27
CA LEU A 110 -10.24 12.07 4.80
C LEU A 110 -10.90 11.43 6.02
N ASP A 111 -11.48 12.23 6.91
CA ASP A 111 -12.20 11.75 8.10
C ASP A 111 -13.43 10.88 7.78
N LYS A 112 -13.93 10.96 6.55
CA LYS A 112 -15.08 10.19 6.08
C LYS A 112 -14.69 8.89 5.37
N LEU A 113 -13.42 8.71 5.04
CA LEU A 113 -12.90 7.52 4.39
C LEU A 113 -12.45 6.47 5.41
N ASP A 114 -12.39 5.22 4.98
CA ASP A 114 -11.99 4.13 5.86
C ASP A 114 -10.48 4.16 6.17
N TYR A 115 -9.65 4.67 5.24
CA TYR A 115 -8.18 4.76 5.39
C TYR A 115 -7.57 5.62 4.28
N ALA A 116 -6.32 6.02 4.49
CA ALA A 116 -5.48 6.61 3.46
C ALA A 116 -4.12 5.91 3.37
N ILE A 117 -3.66 5.75 2.13
CA ILE A 117 -2.30 5.39 1.75
C ILE A 117 -1.59 6.68 1.35
N ILE A 118 -0.34 6.88 1.72
CA ILE A 118 0.47 7.99 1.19
C ILE A 118 1.58 7.48 0.29
N SER A 119 1.74 8.12 -0.84
CA SER A 119 2.72 7.74 -1.87
C SER A 119 3.40 8.95 -2.49
N MET A 120 4.61 8.74 -3.01
CA MET A 120 5.26 9.72 -3.89
C MET A 120 5.09 9.30 -5.34
N HIS A 121 4.56 10.21 -6.15
CA HIS A 121 4.43 10.03 -7.59
C HIS A 121 5.19 11.12 -8.34
N ARG A 122 5.90 10.75 -9.41
CA ARG A 122 6.76 11.66 -10.21
C ARG A 122 5.98 12.84 -10.82
N GLN A 123 4.68 12.69 -10.95
CA GLN A 123 3.78 13.74 -11.46
C GLN A 123 3.48 14.81 -10.41
N ASN A 124 3.54 14.47 -9.12
CA ASN A 124 3.09 15.30 -8.01
C ASN A 124 4.24 15.74 -7.10
N TYR A 125 5.31 14.95 -7.01
CA TYR A 125 6.45 15.23 -6.14
C TYR A 125 7.75 15.20 -6.93
N ARG A 126 8.53 16.27 -6.80
CA ARG A 126 9.88 16.33 -7.33
C ARG A 126 10.84 15.73 -6.32
N SER A 127 11.45 14.60 -6.66
CA SER A 127 12.40 13.91 -5.78
C SER A 127 13.55 14.85 -5.36
N GLY A 128 13.78 14.89 -4.07
CA GLY A 128 14.89 15.62 -3.44
C GLY A 128 16.03 14.71 -2.98
N SER A 129 16.80 15.17 -2.02
CA SER A 129 17.78 14.34 -1.31
C SER A 129 17.09 13.26 -0.46
N VAL A 130 17.83 12.21 -0.05
CA VAL A 130 17.35 11.20 0.89
C VAL A 130 16.67 11.83 2.11
N SER A 131 17.30 12.87 2.68
CA SER A 131 16.75 13.57 3.85
C SER A 131 15.42 14.27 3.54
N GLN A 132 15.31 14.94 2.40
CA GLN A 132 14.09 15.64 2.00
C GLN A 132 12.94 14.68 1.73
N ASN A 133 13.19 13.61 0.97
CA ASN A 133 12.17 12.59 0.69
C ASN A 133 11.72 11.89 1.99
N THR A 134 12.66 11.58 2.88
CA THR A 134 12.35 11.00 4.18
C THR A 134 11.48 11.94 5.02
N GLN A 135 11.84 13.23 5.05
CA GLN A 135 11.09 14.23 5.82
C GLN A 135 9.66 14.42 5.28
N ALA A 136 9.48 14.39 3.96
CA ALA A 136 8.16 14.48 3.34
C ALA A 136 7.23 13.34 3.79
N TYR A 137 7.73 12.08 3.79
CA TYR A 137 6.97 10.95 4.34
C TYR A 137 6.69 11.11 5.84
N ILE A 138 7.68 11.54 6.63
CA ILE A 138 7.52 11.76 8.07
C ILE A 138 6.42 12.78 8.36
N ASN A 139 6.42 13.88 7.63
CA ASN A 139 5.43 14.93 7.82
C ASN A 139 4.02 14.46 7.42
N ALA A 140 3.89 13.79 6.26
CA ALA A 140 2.60 13.28 5.79
C ALA A 140 2.04 12.15 6.70
N MET A 141 2.91 11.31 7.29
CA MET A 141 2.50 10.25 8.23
C MET A 141 1.79 10.75 9.49
N LYS A 142 2.04 12.00 9.89
CA LYS A 142 1.42 12.59 11.09
C LYS A 142 -0.08 12.78 10.95
N HIS A 143 -0.59 12.80 9.71
CA HIS A 143 -2.02 12.93 9.50
C HIS A 143 -2.78 11.68 10.00
N PRO A 144 -3.83 11.81 10.84
CA PRO A 144 -4.47 10.66 11.50
C PRO A 144 -5.13 9.65 10.53
N ALA A 145 -5.59 10.12 9.36
CA ALA A 145 -6.19 9.25 8.34
C ALA A 145 -5.16 8.35 7.65
N VAL A 146 -3.87 8.72 7.65
CA VAL A 146 -2.81 7.95 7.02
C VAL A 146 -2.56 6.68 7.82
N LYS A 147 -2.68 5.53 7.18
CA LYS A 147 -2.50 4.20 7.77
C LYS A 147 -1.33 3.44 7.15
N ILE A 148 -0.99 3.74 5.90
CA ILE A 148 -0.10 2.91 5.08
C ILE A 148 0.88 3.80 4.31
N LEU A 149 2.15 3.40 4.30
CA LEU A 149 3.16 3.90 3.37
C LEU A 149 3.10 3.07 2.09
N GLY A 150 2.56 3.64 1.03
CA GLY A 150 2.45 3.01 -0.28
C GLY A 150 3.80 3.01 -0.98
N HIS A 151 4.13 1.89 -1.61
CA HIS A 151 5.33 1.64 -2.45
C HIS A 151 6.53 2.57 -2.19
N CYS A 152 6.84 2.84 -0.94
CA CYS A 152 8.00 3.67 -0.56
C CYS A 152 9.35 3.01 -0.88
N ASP A 153 9.33 1.85 -1.52
CA ASP A 153 10.48 1.16 -2.11
C ASP A 153 10.90 1.71 -3.48
N ASP A 154 10.13 2.64 -4.06
CA ASP A 154 10.42 3.25 -5.37
C ASP A 154 11.82 3.87 -5.40
N THR A 155 12.66 3.42 -6.36
CA THR A 155 14.04 3.88 -6.47
C THR A 155 14.19 5.32 -6.93
N HIS A 156 13.13 5.92 -7.47
CA HIS A 156 13.11 7.33 -7.87
C HIS A 156 13.04 8.29 -6.67
N PHE A 157 12.62 7.79 -5.51
CA PHE A 157 12.46 8.58 -4.28
C PHE A 157 13.28 7.95 -3.14
N PRO A 158 14.62 8.04 -3.17
CA PRO A 158 15.45 7.42 -2.16
C PRO A 158 15.17 8.00 -0.77
N VAL A 159 15.03 7.11 0.23
CA VAL A 159 14.69 7.46 1.61
C VAL A 159 15.58 6.73 2.63
N ASP A 160 15.61 7.21 3.86
CA ASP A 160 16.19 6.51 5.00
C ASP A 160 15.14 5.60 5.64
N TYR A 161 15.23 4.31 5.34
CA TYR A 161 14.28 3.30 5.82
C TYR A 161 14.31 3.08 7.33
N GLU A 162 15.44 3.29 8.00
CA GLU A 162 15.47 3.17 9.46
C GLU A 162 14.70 4.30 10.14
N THR A 163 14.90 5.53 9.66
CA THR A 163 14.18 6.70 10.16
C THR A 163 12.68 6.58 9.86
N LEU A 164 12.30 6.17 8.64
CA LEU A 164 10.89 5.92 8.32
C LEU A 164 10.26 4.87 9.23
N ALA A 165 10.94 3.75 9.47
CA ALA A 165 10.42 2.68 10.31
C ALA A 165 10.25 3.13 11.77
N LYS A 166 11.18 3.89 12.32
CA LYS A 166 11.05 4.45 13.67
C LYS A 166 9.85 5.39 13.79
N THR A 167 9.66 6.26 12.79
CA THR A 167 8.51 7.17 12.76
C THR A 167 7.20 6.40 12.55
N ALA A 168 7.18 5.43 11.63
CA ALA A 168 6.01 4.60 11.38
C ALA A 168 5.57 3.84 12.65
N LEU A 169 6.52 3.36 13.47
CA LEU A 169 6.22 2.77 14.77
C LEU A 169 5.58 3.77 15.73
N GLN A 170 6.11 4.99 15.80
CA GLN A 170 5.59 6.05 16.68
C GLN A 170 4.19 6.51 16.28
N GLU A 171 3.99 6.63 14.96
CA GLU A 171 2.74 7.09 14.37
C GLU A 171 1.74 5.95 14.10
N ASN A 172 2.07 4.69 14.43
CA ASN A 172 1.26 3.52 14.14
C ASN A 172 0.84 3.44 12.64
N VAL A 173 1.79 3.59 11.74
CA VAL A 173 1.63 3.44 10.29
C VAL A 173 2.34 2.18 9.84
N ILE A 174 1.76 1.42 8.92
CA ILE A 174 2.36 0.19 8.40
C ILE A 174 2.97 0.41 7.02
N PHE A 175 3.85 -0.51 6.63
CA PHE A 175 4.45 -0.52 5.30
C PHE A 175 3.68 -1.43 4.36
N GLU A 176 3.52 -0.96 3.14
CA GLU A 176 3.12 -1.79 2.03
C GLU A 176 4.32 -2.55 1.44
N ILE A 177 4.08 -3.80 1.03
CA ILE A 177 4.93 -4.54 0.10
C ILE A 177 4.14 -4.68 -1.20
N ASN A 178 4.49 -3.86 -2.15
CA ASN A 178 3.71 -3.63 -3.36
C ASN A 178 4.08 -4.66 -4.44
N GLU A 179 3.08 -5.35 -4.99
CA GLU A 179 3.26 -6.35 -6.04
C GLU A 179 3.82 -5.73 -7.32
N ALA A 180 3.25 -4.59 -7.76
CA ALA A 180 3.68 -3.91 -8.98
C ALA A 180 5.12 -3.38 -8.89
N SER A 181 5.65 -3.11 -7.69
CA SER A 181 7.05 -2.73 -7.48
C SER A 181 8.02 -3.88 -7.74
N LEU A 182 7.61 -5.12 -7.46
CA LEU A 182 8.46 -6.31 -7.54
C LEU A 182 8.24 -7.12 -8.82
N ALA A 183 7.13 -6.90 -9.51
CA ALA A 183 6.78 -7.59 -10.74
C ALA A 183 7.63 -7.11 -11.93
N PRO A 184 7.86 -7.97 -12.95
CA PRO A 184 8.64 -7.61 -14.14
C PRO A 184 8.07 -6.43 -14.96
N TYR A 185 6.78 -6.16 -14.80
CA TYR A 185 6.10 -5.02 -15.45
C TYR A 185 6.17 -3.72 -14.63
N GLY A 186 6.83 -3.74 -13.47
CA GLY A 186 6.99 -2.57 -12.61
C GLY A 186 7.85 -1.48 -13.25
N TYR A 187 7.52 -0.24 -12.95
CA TYR A 187 8.21 0.95 -13.49
C TYR A 187 9.02 1.73 -12.44
N ARG A 188 9.12 1.21 -11.21
CA ARG A 188 9.79 1.84 -10.06
C ARG A 188 11.30 1.53 -9.95
N GLY A 189 11.87 0.92 -11.00
CA GLY A 189 13.25 0.44 -11.01
C GLY A 189 13.43 -0.87 -10.27
N ASP A 190 14.68 -1.24 -9.91
CA ASP A 190 14.93 -2.44 -9.11
C ASP A 190 14.72 -2.15 -7.62
N THR A 191 13.51 -2.41 -7.14
CA THR A 191 13.10 -2.11 -5.78
C THR A 191 13.52 -3.16 -4.74
N ARG A 192 14.05 -4.32 -5.17
CA ARG A 192 14.34 -5.48 -4.30
C ARG A 192 15.20 -5.15 -3.08
N LEU A 193 16.23 -4.32 -3.25
CA LEU A 193 17.08 -3.92 -2.13
C LEU A 193 16.33 -3.04 -1.13
N ASN A 194 15.49 -2.14 -1.62
CA ASN A 194 14.68 -1.25 -0.81
C ASN A 194 13.60 -2.04 -0.05
N THR A 195 12.89 -2.94 -0.74
CA THR A 195 11.93 -3.87 -0.11
C THR A 195 12.60 -4.73 0.98
N ALA A 196 13.83 -5.22 0.74
CA ALA A 196 14.58 -5.97 1.75
C ALA A 196 14.89 -5.13 2.99
N ARG A 197 15.23 -3.84 2.82
CA ARG A 197 15.43 -2.89 3.93
C ARG A 197 14.14 -2.63 4.71
N ILE A 198 13.03 -2.43 4.02
CA ILE A 198 11.71 -2.31 4.65
C ILE A 198 11.43 -3.54 5.52
N LEU A 199 11.53 -4.74 4.97
CA LEU A 199 11.28 -5.98 5.71
C LEU A 199 12.23 -6.15 6.90
N TYR A 200 13.51 -5.77 6.74
CA TYR A 200 14.49 -5.82 7.83
C TYR A 200 14.06 -4.92 9.00
N TYR A 201 13.71 -3.65 8.73
CA TYR A 201 13.35 -2.71 9.79
C TYR A 201 11.95 -3.01 10.37
N CYS A 202 11.00 -3.44 9.55
CA CYS A 202 9.70 -3.88 10.05
C CYS A 202 9.83 -5.08 11.00
N ARG A 203 10.70 -6.06 10.68
CA ARG A 203 11.00 -7.17 11.61
C ARG A 203 11.68 -6.67 12.88
N LYS A 204 12.69 -5.80 12.75
CA LYS A 204 13.48 -5.26 13.88
C LYS A 204 12.60 -4.55 14.90
N TYR A 205 11.57 -3.84 14.43
CA TYR A 205 10.70 -3.01 15.26
C TYR A 205 9.30 -3.60 15.46
N ASN A 206 9.06 -4.84 15.02
CA ASN A 206 7.73 -5.51 15.06
C ASN A 206 6.61 -4.69 14.40
N ILE A 207 6.90 -4.01 13.30
CA ILE A 207 5.92 -3.25 12.52
C ILE A 207 5.20 -4.22 11.58
N PRO A 208 3.86 -4.27 11.60
CA PRO A 208 3.12 -5.05 10.63
C PRO A 208 3.30 -4.53 9.19
N ILE A 209 3.09 -5.41 8.23
CA ILE A 209 3.07 -5.08 6.80
C ILE A 209 1.75 -5.51 6.17
N ILE A 210 1.46 -4.92 5.02
CA ILE A 210 0.39 -5.33 4.14
C ILE A 210 0.95 -5.58 2.73
N LEU A 211 0.56 -6.69 2.10
CA LEU A 211 0.81 -6.93 0.69
C LEU A 211 -0.35 -6.35 -0.11
N SER A 212 -0.06 -5.66 -1.20
CA SER A 212 -1.08 -5.06 -2.05
C SER A 212 -0.73 -5.27 -3.52
N SER A 213 -1.75 -5.40 -4.35
CA SER A 213 -1.55 -5.61 -5.78
C SER A 213 -1.22 -4.33 -6.56
N ASP A 214 -1.71 -3.19 -6.08
CA ASP A 214 -1.71 -1.92 -6.84
C ASP A 214 -2.38 -2.09 -8.22
N SER A 215 -3.44 -2.91 -8.22
CA SER A 215 -4.13 -3.28 -9.46
C SER A 215 -4.94 -2.12 -10.00
N HIS A 216 -4.62 -1.69 -11.20
CA HIS A 216 -5.46 -0.78 -11.97
C HIS A 216 -6.49 -1.59 -12.75
N GLY A 217 -7.66 -1.80 -12.11
CA GLY A 217 -8.73 -2.65 -12.64
C GLY A 217 -8.68 -4.09 -12.12
N LYS A 218 -9.28 -5.01 -12.87
CA LYS A 218 -9.58 -6.38 -12.41
C LYS A 218 -8.43 -7.38 -12.58
N GLU A 219 -7.46 -7.11 -13.43
CA GLU A 219 -6.50 -8.09 -13.92
C GLU A 219 -5.59 -8.62 -12.81
N HIS A 220 -5.03 -7.71 -12.00
CA HIS A 220 -4.06 -8.04 -10.96
C HIS A 220 -4.64 -8.07 -9.53
N ILE A 221 -5.94 -7.84 -9.35
CA ILE A 221 -6.57 -7.91 -8.01
C ILE A 221 -6.23 -9.23 -7.33
N GLY A 222 -5.68 -9.15 -6.11
CA GLY A 222 -5.31 -10.32 -5.31
C GLY A 222 -4.15 -11.13 -5.89
N ASP A 223 -3.39 -10.57 -6.83
CA ASP A 223 -2.13 -11.17 -7.27
C ASP A 223 -0.99 -10.66 -6.38
N PHE A 224 -0.34 -11.58 -5.71
CA PHE A 224 0.77 -11.34 -4.79
C PHE A 224 1.94 -12.27 -5.12
N THR A 225 2.11 -12.62 -6.39
CA THR A 225 3.07 -13.64 -6.80
C THR A 225 4.50 -13.26 -6.44
N TYR A 226 4.89 -12.03 -6.71
CA TYR A 226 6.25 -11.53 -6.46
C TYR A 226 6.43 -11.04 -5.02
N SER A 227 5.48 -10.27 -4.50
CA SER A 227 5.53 -9.75 -3.13
C SER A 227 5.49 -10.86 -2.09
N ALA A 228 4.59 -11.84 -2.22
CA ALA A 228 4.53 -12.99 -1.33
C ALA A 228 5.80 -13.87 -1.44
N GLY A 229 6.29 -14.08 -2.67
CA GLY A 229 7.54 -14.81 -2.89
C GLY A 229 8.72 -14.14 -2.21
N PHE A 230 8.82 -12.82 -2.31
CA PHE A 230 9.90 -12.04 -1.70
C PHE A 230 9.83 -12.06 -0.16
N VAL A 231 8.64 -11.83 0.41
CA VAL A 231 8.40 -11.88 1.86
C VAL A 231 8.70 -13.26 2.43
N HIS A 232 8.32 -14.33 1.72
CA HIS A 232 8.64 -15.70 2.12
C HIS A 232 10.15 -15.97 2.09
N GLN A 233 10.86 -15.56 1.02
CA GLN A 233 12.32 -15.72 0.92
C GLN A 233 13.05 -14.92 2.02
N ALA A 234 12.55 -13.76 2.39
CA ALA A 234 13.06 -12.96 3.49
C ALA A 234 12.75 -13.58 4.87
N MET A 235 12.01 -14.69 4.93
CA MET A 235 11.55 -15.33 6.18
C MET A 235 10.87 -14.35 7.12
N PHE A 236 10.04 -13.46 6.56
CA PHE A 236 9.35 -12.45 7.36
C PHE A 236 8.27 -13.09 8.25
N PRO A 237 8.13 -12.66 9.51
CA PRO A 237 7.17 -13.28 10.44
C PRO A 237 5.72 -13.17 9.94
N GLU A 238 5.07 -14.31 9.80
CA GLU A 238 3.68 -14.39 9.33
C GLU A 238 2.70 -13.61 10.21
N ALA A 239 2.94 -13.58 11.52
CA ALA A 239 2.13 -12.84 12.48
C ALA A 239 2.10 -11.34 12.23
N LEU A 240 3.09 -10.81 11.51
CA LEU A 240 3.18 -9.39 11.13
C LEU A 240 2.58 -9.10 9.74
N ILE A 241 2.02 -10.08 9.04
CA ILE A 241 1.34 -9.89 7.75
C ILE A 241 -0.17 -9.80 7.98
N LEU A 242 -0.76 -8.64 7.71
CA LEU A 242 -2.16 -8.38 8.05
C LEU A 242 -3.17 -8.94 7.05
N ASN A 243 -2.77 -9.32 5.84
CA ASN A 243 -3.68 -9.72 4.76
C ASN A 243 -4.67 -10.83 5.14
N ASN A 244 -4.28 -11.77 5.99
CA ASN A 244 -5.12 -12.88 6.43
C ASN A 244 -5.76 -12.66 7.81
N GLN A 245 -5.46 -11.52 8.44
CA GLN A 245 -5.95 -11.15 9.76
C GLN A 245 -7.05 -10.07 9.65
N ILE A 246 -8.11 -10.35 8.86
CA ILE A 246 -9.14 -9.37 8.50
C ILE A 246 -9.71 -8.60 9.71
N PRO A 247 -10.05 -9.23 10.86
CA PRO A 247 -10.50 -8.46 12.02
C PRO A 247 -9.45 -7.47 12.53
N LYS A 248 -8.19 -7.90 12.67
CA LYS A 248 -7.09 -7.03 13.10
C LYS A 248 -6.84 -5.90 12.10
N LEU A 249 -6.83 -6.21 10.81
CA LEU A 249 -6.66 -5.21 9.75
C LEU A 249 -7.75 -4.14 9.83
N LYS A 250 -9.02 -4.53 9.98
CA LYS A 250 -10.13 -3.57 10.08
C LYS A 250 -10.01 -2.68 11.33
N ILE A 251 -9.68 -3.26 12.48
CA ILE A 251 -9.49 -2.49 13.71
C ILE A 251 -8.32 -1.51 13.52
N PHE A 252 -7.18 -1.97 13.01
CA PHE A 252 -6.04 -1.10 12.73
C PHE A 252 -6.40 0.07 11.81
N LEU A 253 -7.12 -0.17 10.72
CA LEU A 253 -7.52 0.89 9.78
C LEU A 253 -8.47 1.91 10.43
N GLN A 254 -9.29 1.50 11.40
CA GLN A 254 -10.20 2.37 12.15
C GLN A 254 -9.50 3.16 13.25
N THR A 255 -8.69 2.48 14.08
CA THR A 255 -8.13 3.05 15.31
C THR A 255 -6.69 3.55 15.14
N ARG A 256 -5.96 3.08 14.12
CA ARG A 256 -4.52 3.28 13.95
C ARG A 256 -3.72 2.69 15.12
N GLU A 257 -4.22 1.65 15.77
CA GLU A 257 -3.52 0.96 16.85
C GLU A 257 -3.05 -0.42 16.41
N TYR A 258 -1.79 -0.74 16.70
CA TYR A 258 -1.30 -2.10 16.52
C TYR A 258 -1.94 -3.01 17.57
N ILE A 259 -2.68 -4.00 17.14
CA ILE A 259 -3.12 -5.06 18.04
C ILE A 259 -1.94 -6.03 18.20
N VAL A 260 -1.12 -5.77 19.20
CA VAL A 260 -0.09 -6.71 19.64
C VAL A 260 -0.80 -7.82 20.41
N SER A 261 -0.80 -9.03 19.84
CA SER A 261 -1.32 -10.22 20.51
C SER A 261 -0.24 -10.90 21.32
#